data_9e978dfd477c34a009f52aaf6b324730
#
_entry.id   9e978dfd477c34a009f52aaf6b324730
#
_cell.length_a   1.000
_cell.length_b   1.000
_cell.length_c   1.000
_cell.angle_alpha   90.00
_cell.angle_beta   90.00
_cell.angle_gamma   90.00
#
_symmetry.space_group_name_H-M   'P 1'
#
loop_
_entity.id
_entity.type
_entity.pdbx_description
1 polymer ?
#
loop_
_entity_poly.entity_id
_entity_poly.type
_entity_poly.pdbx_seq_one_letter_code
_entity_poly.pdbx_strand_id
1 'polypeptide(L)'
;AAYEISRIIGESITSDQIRGKTLPEIMESNQPIAQRDGYAFEEVVEADETHAVYRHYECADCYGLPNIHSKICVYEAGTAAGMFSTALGKPCRVTETKCCANGDPYCEFLVEVL
;
A
#
# COMPACT_ATOMS: atom_id res chain seq x y z
N ALA A 1 7.39 -1.35 15.23
CA ALA A 1 6.99 -2.75 15.45
C ALA A 1 5.91 -3.20 14.46
N ALA A 2 4.80 -2.48 14.36
CA ALA A 2 3.70 -2.87 13.46
C ALA A 2 4.14 -2.87 11.98
N TYR A 3 4.89 -1.89 11.56
CA TYR A 3 5.41 -1.80 10.20
C TYR A 3 6.33 -2.98 9.87
N GLU A 4 7.27 -3.30 10.73
CA GLU A 4 8.21 -4.39 10.50
C GLU A 4 7.51 -5.76 10.49
N ILE A 5 6.55 -5.97 11.39
CA ILE A 5 5.78 -7.21 11.43
C ILE A 5 4.99 -7.39 10.14
N SER A 6 4.28 -6.34 9.70
CA SER A 6 3.49 -6.40 8.49
C SER A 6 4.37 -6.51 7.23
N ARG A 7 5.57 -5.94 7.24
CA ARG A 7 6.53 -6.09 6.14
C ARG A 7 6.93 -7.58 5.98
N ILE A 8 7.21 -8.26 7.07
CA ILE A 8 7.53 -9.69 7.06
C ILE A 8 6.35 -10.49 6.52
N ILE A 9 5.13 -10.17 6.94
CA ILE A 9 3.92 -10.81 6.44
C ILE A 9 3.79 -10.58 4.93
N GLY A 10 4.00 -9.35 4.48
CA GLY A 10 3.94 -9.00 3.07
C GLY A 10 4.92 -9.80 2.21
N GLU A 11 6.14 -10.00 2.71
CA GLU A 11 7.13 -10.84 2.04
C GLU A 11 6.63 -12.28 1.86
N SER A 12 5.98 -12.82 2.90
CA SER A 12 5.54 -14.22 2.89
C SER A 12 4.31 -14.48 2.04
N ILE A 13 3.47 -13.47 1.79
CA ILE A 13 2.23 -13.62 1.01
C ILE A 13 2.35 -13.12 -0.42
N THR A 14 3.53 -12.69 -0.85
CA THR A 14 3.72 -12.15 -2.20
C THR A 14 3.39 -13.19 -3.26
N SER A 15 2.48 -12.83 -4.15
CA SER A 15 2.06 -13.70 -5.24
C SER A 15 3.16 -13.82 -6.31
N ASP A 16 3.34 -15.04 -6.84
CA ASP A 16 4.24 -15.27 -7.96
C ASP A 16 3.80 -14.52 -9.22
N GLN A 17 2.52 -14.15 -9.30
CA GLN A 17 1.98 -13.40 -10.44
C GLN A 17 2.57 -11.99 -10.56
N ILE A 18 3.03 -11.39 -9.47
CA ILE A 18 3.63 -10.06 -9.48
C ILE A 18 5.14 -10.06 -9.42
N ARG A 19 5.77 -11.22 -9.17
CA ARG A 19 7.24 -11.31 -9.15
C ARG A 19 7.82 -11.03 -10.51
N GLY A 20 8.87 -10.22 -10.55
CA GLY A 20 9.57 -9.86 -11.80
C GLY A 20 8.88 -8.79 -12.63
N LYS A 21 7.74 -8.26 -12.18
CA LYS A 21 7.07 -7.12 -12.83
C LYS A 21 7.68 -5.81 -12.37
N THR A 22 7.48 -4.76 -13.18
CA THR A 22 7.85 -3.40 -12.79
C THR A 22 6.85 -2.85 -11.79
N LEU A 23 7.22 -1.80 -11.07
CA LEU A 23 6.32 -1.15 -10.12
C LEU A 23 5.02 -0.67 -10.79
N PRO A 24 5.04 0.02 -11.94
CA PRO A 24 3.80 0.38 -12.63
C PRO A 24 2.91 -0.81 -12.97
N GLU A 25 3.49 -1.91 -13.41
CA GLU A 25 2.73 -3.13 -13.72
C GLU A 25 2.08 -3.74 -12.49
N ILE A 26 2.78 -3.74 -11.36
CA ILE A 26 2.25 -4.23 -10.08
C ILE A 26 1.08 -3.36 -9.62
N MET A 27 1.22 -2.05 -9.70
CA MET A 27 0.16 -1.12 -9.31
C MET A 27 -1.10 -1.32 -10.14
N GLU A 28 -0.95 -1.45 -11.45
CA GLU A 28 -2.07 -1.71 -12.35
C GLU A 28 -2.77 -3.04 -12.03
N SER A 29 -2.01 -4.07 -11.70
CA SER A 29 -2.56 -5.39 -11.35
C SER A 29 -3.31 -5.39 -10.04
N ASN A 30 -2.86 -4.61 -9.05
CA ASN A 30 -3.43 -4.60 -7.71
C ASN A 30 -4.72 -3.81 -7.62
N GLN A 31 -4.92 -2.82 -8.46
CA GLN A 31 -6.07 -1.92 -8.39
C GLN A 31 -7.41 -2.66 -8.41
N PRO A 32 -7.69 -3.57 -9.36
CA PRO A 32 -8.96 -4.30 -9.36
C PRO A 32 -9.07 -5.33 -8.23
N ILE A 33 -7.94 -5.85 -7.73
CA ILE A 33 -7.94 -6.85 -6.66
C ILE A 33 -8.41 -6.25 -5.35
N ALA A 34 -7.94 -5.05 -5.00
CA ALA A 34 -8.34 -4.36 -3.78
C ALA A 34 -9.85 -4.14 -3.74
N GLN A 35 -10.45 -3.75 -4.85
CA GLN A 35 -11.88 -3.54 -4.97
C GLN A 35 -12.65 -4.86 -4.91
N ARG A 36 -12.20 -5.88 -5.65
CA ARG A 36 -12.82 -7.21 -5.66
C ARG A 36 -12.90 -7.82 -4.26
N ASP A 37 -11.82 -7.67 -3.48
CA ASP A 37 -11.73 -8.24 -2.15
C ASP A 37 -12.40 -7.39 -1.08
N GLY A 38 -13.03 -6.28 -1.45
CA GLY A 38 -13.75 -5.41 -0.53
C GLY A 38 -12.84 -4.63 0.41
N TYR A 39 -11.58 -4.47 0.05
CA TYR A 39 -10.57 -3.85 0.90
C TYR A 39 -10.60 -2.32 0.80
N ALA A 40 -10.62 -1.82 -0.42
CA ALA A 40 -10.66 -0.38 -0.71
C ALA A 40 -10.94 -0.17 -2.19
N PHE A 41 -11.33 1.07 -2.55
CA PHE A 41 -11.22 1.53 -3.93
C PHE A 41 -9.82 2.14 -4.09
N GLU A 42 -8.99 1.53 -4.90
CA GLU A 42 -7.62 1.95 -5.10
C GLU A 42 -7.47 2.81 -6.35
N GLU A 43 -6.80 3.94 -6.21
CA GLU A 43 -6.44 4.82 -7.32
C GLU A 43 -4.93 4.96 -7.36
N VAL A 44 -4.34 4.67 -8.52
CA VAL A 44 -2.91 4.93 -8.75
C VAL A 44 -2.78 6.36 -9.25
N VAL A 45 -2.16 7.23 -8.45
CA VAL A 45 -1.98 8.66 -8.78
C VAL A 45 -0.83 8.82 -9.76
N GLU A 46 0.29 8.16 -9.47
CA GLU A 46 1.45 8.14 -10.34
C GLU A 46 2.29 6.90 -10.05
N ALA A 47 3.03 6.44 -11.04
CA ALA A 47 3.94 5.31 -10.86
C ALA A 47 5.01 5.34 -11.95
N ASP A 48 6.26 5.12 -11.52
CA ASP A 48 7.38 4.85 -12.42
C ASP A 48 8.23 3.73 -11.80
N GLU A 49 9.39 3.46 -12.35
CA GLU A 49 10.23 2.35 -11.87
C GLU A 49 10.87 2.61 -10.51
N THR A 50 10.87 3.85 -10.03
CA THR A 50 11.52 4.25 -8.79
C THR A 50 10.55 4.61 -7.67
N HIS A 51 9.33 5.00 -7.99
CA HIS A 51 8.34 5.36 -6.99
C HIS A 51 6.92 5.22 -7.51
N ALA A 52 5.96 5.17 -6.59
CA ALA A 52 4.54 5.21 -6.89
C ALA A 52 3.80 5.93 -5.77
N VAL A 53 2.66 6.53 -6.12
CA VAL A 53 1.70 7.07 -5.14
C VAL A 53 0.35 6.44 -5.45
N TYR A 54 -0.28 5.85 -4.45
CA TYR A 54 -1.63 5.33 -4.58
C TYR A 54 -2.51 5.75 -3.41
N ARG A 55 -3.80 5.76 -3.66
CA ARG A 55 -4.82 6.14 -2.66
C ARG A 55 -5.80 5.01 -2.45
N HIS A 56 -6.26 4.89 -1.22
CA HIS A 56 -7.36 4.02 -0.85
C HIS A 56 -8.54 4.87 -0.41
N TYR A 57 -9.65 4.74 -1.10
CA TYR A 57 -10.94 5.30 -0.71
C TYR A 57 -11.74 4.23 -0.01
N GLU A 58 -12.50 4.59 1.02
CA GLU A 58 -13.27 3.65 1.82
C GLU A 58 -12.40 2.49 2.34
N CYS A 59 -11.20 2.85 2.82
CA CYS A 59 -10.25 1.88 3.36
C CYS A 59 -10.86 1.07 4.49
N ALA A 60 -10.76 -0.27 4.41
CA ALA A 60 -11.34 -1.18 5.39
C ALA A 60 -10.85 -0.94 6.82
N ASP A 61 -9.62 -0.44 6.97
CA ASP A 61 -9.00 -0.25 8.28
C ASP A 61 -9.44 1.03 9.00
N CYS A 62 -9.79 2.08 8.28
CA CYS A 62 -9.98 3.39 8.89
C CYS A 62 -11.18 4.18 8.39
N TYR A 63 -11.88 3.73 7.35
CA TYR A 63 -13.02 4.47 6.81
C TYR A 63 -14.15 4.55 7.85
N GLY A 64 -14.65 5.76 8.07
CA GLY A 64 -15.70 5.99 9.05
C GLY A 64 -15.22 6.27 10.46
N LEU A 65 -13.92 6.16 10.73
CA LEU A 65 -13.37 6.54 12.03
C LEU A 65 -13.39 8.06 12.18
N PRO A 66 -13.59 8.55 13.42
CA PRO A 66 -13.45 9.98 13.69
C PRO A 66 -12.01 10.42 13.48
N ASN A 67 -11.79 11.72 13.30
CA ASN A 67 -10.44 12.26 13.25
C ASN A 67 -9.78 12.14 14.63
N ILE A 68 -8.86 11.20 14.76
CA ILE A 68 -8.08 10.98 15.98
C ILE A 68 -6.67 11.57 15.88
N HIS A 69 -6.41 12.36 14.83
CA HIS A 69 -5.13 13.01 14.57
C HIS A 69 -3.96 12.04 14.48
N SER A 70 -4.21 10.86 13.90
CA SER A 70 -3.19 9.83 13.77
C SER A 70 -3.39 9.03 12.50
N LYS A 71 -2.30 8.74 11.80
CA LYS A 71 -2.29 7.83 10.67
C LYS A 71 -2.14 6.42 11.21
N ILE A 72 -3.11 5.55 10.92
CA ILE A 72 -3.19 4.21 11.52
C ILE A 72 -3.05 3.06 10.53
N CYS A 73 -2.96 3.33 9.22
CA CYS A 73 -2.85 2.29 8.21
C CYS A 73 -1.41 1.80 8.02
N VAL A 74 -0.67 1.72 9.12
CA VAL A 74 0.73 1.29 9.14
C VAL A 74 0.88 -0.18 8.73
N TYR A 75 -0.10 -1.02 9.01
CA TYR A 75 -0.09 -2.42 8.58
C TYR A 75 -0.20 -2.53 7.06
N GLU A 76 -1.05 -1.73 6.45
CA GLU A 76 -1.13 -1.67 4.99
C GLU A 76 0.21 -1.23 4.39
N ALA A 77 0.80 -0.17 4.91
CA ALA A 77 2.08 0.32 4.43
C ALA A 77 3.18 -0.74 4.55
N GLY A 78 3.27 -1.40 5.69
CA GLY A 78 4.26 -2.46 5.90
C GLY A 78 4.04 -3.66 4.99
N THR A 79 2.82 -4.14 4.90
CA THR A 79 2.48 -5.27 4.02
C THR A 79 2.83 -4.96 2.57
N ALA A 80 2.48 -3.77 2.10
CA ALA A 80 2.82 -3.32 0.76
C ALA A 80 4.35 -3.26 0.55
N ALA A 81 5.08 -2.74 1.52
CA ALA A 81 6.55 -2.69 1.44
C ALA A 81 7.16 -4.08 1.28
N GLY A 82 6.67 -5.07 2.03
CA GLY A 82 7.12 -6.46 1.92
C GLY A 82 6.80 -7.05 0.56
N MET A 83 5.60 -6.85 0.08
CA MET A 83 5.17 -7.35 -1.23
C MET A 83 5.97 -6.72 -2.37
N PHE A 84 6.12 -5.41 -2.37
CA PHE A 84 6.88 -4.73 -3.44
C PHE A 84 8.35 -5.09 -3.41
N SER A 85 8.96 -5.16 -2.23
CA SER A 85 10.36 -5.55 -2.10
C SER A 85 10.61 -6.95 -2.67
N THR A 86 9.72 -7.89 -2.34
CA THR A 86 9.83 -9.27 -2.81
C THR A 86 9.58 -9.36 -4.32
N ALA A 87 8.55 -8.68 -4.81
CA ALA A 87 8.18 -8.71 -6.23
C ALA A 87 9.25 -8.08 -7.12
N LEU A 88 9.85 -6.96 -6.67
CA LEU A 88 10.87 -6.25 -7.44
C LEU A 88 12.28 -6.79 -7.23
N GLY A 89 12.50 -7.57 -6.16
CA GLY A 89 13.84 -8.02 -5.78
C GLY A 89 14.74 -6.88 -5.30
N LYS A 90 14.16 -5.79 -4.82
CA LYS A 90 14.86 -4.60 -4.33
C LYS A 90 14.17 -4.08 -3.09
N PRO A 91 14.92 -3.52 -2.12
CA PRO A 91 14.30 -2.92 -0.94
C PRO A 91 13.33 -1.80 -1.33
N CYS A 92 12.15 -1.80 -0.74
CA CYS A 92 11.15 -0.76 -0.93
C CYS A 92 10.69 -0.26 0.42
N ARG A 93 10.38 1.04 0.48
CA ARG A 93 9.76 1.66 1.64
C ARG A 93 8.40 2.19 1.23
N VAL A 94 7.39 1.95 2.05
CA VAL A 94 6.06 2.51 1.86
C VAL A 94 5.74 3.40 3.05
N THR A 95 5.40 4.64 2.77
CA THR A 95 5.07 5.64 3.80
C THR A 95 3.61 6.05 3.63
N GLU A 96 2.84 5.96 4.71
CA GLU A 96 1.49 6.49 4.74
C GLU A 96 1.56 8.01 4.86
N THR A 97 1.12 8.73 3.82
CA THR A 97 1.18 10.20 3.77
C THR A 97 -0.13 10.84 4.20
N LYS A 98 -1.27 10.16 4.03
CA LYS A 98 -2.59 10.61 4.45
C LYS A 98 -3.40 9.44 4.98
N CYS A 99 -4.31 9.72 5.90
CA CYS A 99 -5.20 8.72 6.49
C CYS A 99 -6.52 9.34 6.91
N CYS A 100 -7.63 8.62 6.72
CA CYS A 100 -8.95 9.08 7.17
C CYS A 100 -8.98 9.34 8.68
N ALA A 101 -8.28 8.52 9.46
CA ALA A 101 -8.20 8.70 10.91
C ALA A 101 -7.39 9.93 11.32
N ASN A 102 -6.67 10.55 10.39
CA ASN A 102 -5.95 11.81 10.58
C ASN A 102 -6.69 13.01 10.00
N GLY A 103 -7.96 12.84 9.64
CA GLY A 103 -8.79 13.91 9.10
C GLY A 103 -8.71 14.08 7.59
N ASP A 104 -7.96 13.23 6.89
CA ASP A 104 -7.88 13.29 5.44
C ASP A 104 -9.09 12.58 4.78
N PRO A 105 -9.47 12.98 3.56
CA PRO A 105 -10.62 12.36 2.88
C PRO A 105 -10.34 10.95 2.33
N TYR A 106 -9.08 10.53 2.32
CA TYR A 106 -8.63 9.21 1.83
C TYR A 106 -7.31 8.85 2.48
N CYS A 107 -6.90 7.60 2.34
CA CYS A 107 -5.55 7.17 2.71
C CYS A 107 -4.64 7.27 1.48
N GLU A 108 -3.40 7.69 1.68
CA GLU A 108 -2.43 7.82 0.60
C GLU A 108 -1.10 7.23 1.02
N PHE A 109 -0.46 6.54 0.09
CA PHE A 109 0.78 5.82 0.33
C PHE A 109 1.80 6.18 -0.74
N LEU A 110 3.02 6.47 -0.29
CA LEU A 110 4.18 6.70 -1.14
C LEU A 110 5.06 5.45 -1.12
N VAL A 111 5.28 4.86 -2.27
CA VAL A 111 6.19 3.73 -2.46
C VAL A 111 7.50 4.26 -3.03
N GLU A 112 8.60 3.90 -2.39
CA GLU A 112 9.93 4.29 -2.86
C GLU A 112 10.80 3.05 -3.01
N VAL A 113 11.41 2.88 -4.18
CA VAL A 113 12.40 1.83 -4.41
C VAL A 113 13.76 2.38 -3.97
N LEU A 114 14.38 1.71 -3.02
CA LEU A 114 15.62 2.17 -2.39
C LEU A 114 16.86 1.69 -3.12
#